data_8cccc411f3e8acef91b7d24a1cfba31f
#
_entry.id   8cccc411f3e8acef91b7d24a1cfba31f
#
_cell.length_a   1.000
_cell.length_b   1.000
_cell.length_c   1.000
_cell.angle_alpha   90.00
_cell.angle_beta   90.00
_cell.angle_gamma   90.00
#
_symmetry.space_group_name_H-M   'P 1'
#
loop_
_entity.id
_entity.type
_entity.pdbx_description
1 polymer ?
#
loop_
_entity_poly.entity_id
_entity_poly.type
_entity_poly.pdbx_seq_one_letter_code
_entity_poly.pdbx_strand_id
1 'polypeptide(L)'
;MKSLFFTGKGGVGKSTLASAAAWQLAQRGYKVLAISLDPAHNLGDIFGKELNYKKKKIEKNLWLQEANLDRAAQEYLRQNTDLLTQVYSYTRAFNLDMYFKVLRHSPGVEEYASLLILEEALRNETDMDYIVFDTPPTGLTLRILALPNIS
;
A
#
# COMPACT_ATOMS: atom_id res chain seq x y z
N MET A 1 -1.61 -18.21 -3.92
CA MET A 1 -0.93 -16.92 -3.64
C MET A 1 -0.49 -16.88 -2.19
N LYS A 2 0.73 -16.42 -1.92
CA LYS A 2 1.29 -16.24 -0.57
C LYS A 2 1.70 -14.80 -0.38
N SER A 3 1.58 -14.27 0.84
CA SER A 3 1.95 -12.89 1.17
C SER A 3 3.11 -12.88 2.16
N LEU A 4 4.11 -12.05 1.91
CA LEU A 4 5.27 -11.84 2.77
C LEU A 4 5.29 -10.38 3.22
N PHE A 5 5.42 -10.16 4.52
CA PHE A 5 5.46 -8.83 5.11
C PHE A 5 6.82 -8.56 5.73
N PHE A 6 7.48 -7.52 5.28
CA PHE A 6 8.73 -7.03 5.85
C PHE A 6 8.45 -5.85 6.77
N THR A 7 8.65 -6.07 8.05
CA THR A 7 8.27 -5.13 9.11
C THR A 7 9.46 -4.82 9.99
N GLY A 8 9.46 -3.69 10.67
CA GLY A 8 10.51 -3.30 11.59
C GLY A 8 10.65 -1.79 11.69
N LYS A 9 11.53 -1.33 12.59
CA LYS A 9 11.85 0.08 12.74
C LYS A 9 12.54 0.65 11.50
N GLY A 10 12.50 1.98 11.32
CA GLY A 10 13.23 2.65 10.25
C GLY A 10 14.74 2.36 10.27
N GLY A 11 15.36 2.26 9.09
CA GLY A 11 16.80 2.09 8.95
C GLY A 11 17.37 0.69 9.21
N VAL A 12 16.51 -0.34 9.40
CA VAL A 12 16.97 -1.73 9.65
C VAL A 12 17.13 -2.58 8.38
N GLY A 13 16.94 -2.00 7.19
CA GLY A 13 17.11 -2.72 5.92
C GLY A 13 15.88 -3.48 5.43
N LYS A 14 14.67 -3.11 5.86
CA LYS A 14 13.41 -3.74 5.42
C LYS A 14 13.26 -3.76 3.91
N SER A 15 13.38 -2.61 3.26
CA SER A 15 13.23 -2.47 1.82
C SER A 15 14.29 -3.27 1.06
N THR A 16 15.52 -3.34 1.56
CA THR A 16 16.58 -4.18 1.00
C THR A 16 16.26 -5.65 1.10
N LEU A 17 15.77 -6.12 2.26
CA LEU A 17 15.38 -7.52 2.45
C LEU A 17 14.15 -7.88 1.64
N ALA A 18 13.13 -7.01 1.58
CA ALA A 18 11.94 -7.20 0.76
C ALA A 18 12.32 -7.33 -0.72
N SER A 19 13.20 -6.45 -1.20
CA SER A 19 13.72 -6.46 -2.57
C SER A 19 14.48 -7.73 -2.88
N ALA A 20 15.37 -8.17 -1.99
CA ALA A 20 16.15 -9.40 -2.14
C ALA A 20 15.25 -10.64 -2.17
N ALA A 21 14.26 -10.71 -1.29
CA ALA A 21 13.29 -11.81 -1.25
C ALA A 21 12.46 -11.87 -2.55
N ALA A 22 11.93 -10.72 -2.99
CA ALA A 22 11.17 -10.65 -4.24
C ALA A 22 12.00 -11.07 -5.45
N TRP A 23 13.23 -10.58 -5.54
CA TRP A 23 14.18 -10.97 -6.59
C TRP A 23 14.45 -12.47 -6.58
N GLN A 24 14.80 -13.03 -5.41
CA GLN A 24 15.12 -14.46 -5.28
C GLN A 24 13.95 -15.38 -5.67
N LEU A 25 12.74 -15.03 -5.25
CA LEU A 25 11.53 -15.77 -5.61
C LEU A 25 11.28 -15.73 -7.12
N ALA A 26 11.44 -14.54 -7.74
CA ALA A 26 11.30 -14.39 -9.19
C ALA A 26 12.34 -15.22 -9.96
N GLN A 27 13.59 -15.26 -9.50
CA GLN A 27 14.65 -16.08 -10.11
C GLN A 27 14.35 -17.60 -9.99
N ARG A 28 13.60 -18.01 -8.97
CA ARG A 28 13.12 -19.40 -8.84
C ARG A 28 11.91 -19.71 -9.71
N GLY A 29 11.43 -18.76 -10.51
CA GLY A 29 10.33 -18.92 -11.46
C GLY A 29 8.94 -18.57 -10.93
N TYR A 30 8.83 -18.09 -9.69
CA TYR A 30 7.56 -17.63 -9.15
C TYR A 30 7.18 -16.24 -9.68
N LYS A 31 5.92 -16.02 -9.97
CA LYS A 31 5.39 -14.69 -10.29
C LYS A 31 5.27 -13.86 -9.01
N VAL A 32 6.01 -12.78 -8.93
CA VAL A 32 6.16 -11.97 -7.71
C VAL A 32 5.79 -10.52 -7.97
N LEU A 33 4.92 -9.97 -7.14
CA LEU A 33 4.68 -8.53 -7.05
C LEU A 33 5.24 -8.02 -5.72
N ALA A 34 6.16 -7.06 -5.76
CA ALA A 34 6.61 -6.35 -4.57
C ALA A 34 5.97 -4.96 -4.52
N ILE A 35 5.34 -4.64 -3.40
CA ILE A 35 4.64 -3.38 -3.16
C ILE A 35 5.30 -2.66 -1.99
N SER A 36 5.79 -1.44 -2.23
CA SER A 36 6.20 -0.54 -1.15
C SER A 36 5.01 0.24 -0.63
N LEU A 37 4.74 0.08 0.67
CA LEU A 37 3.80 0.91 1.44
C LEU A 37 4.54 2.01 2.23
N ASP A 38 5.87 2.02 2.19
CA ASP A 38 6.70 3.02 2.85
C ASP A 38 6.71 4.32 2.03
N PRO A 39 6.37 5.48 2.62
CA PRO A 39 6.41 6.77 1.91
C PRO A 39 7.79 7.14 1.38
N ALA A 40 8.86 6.57 1.93
CA ALA A 40 10.23 6.79 1.45
C ALA A 40 10.51 6.20 0.05
N HIS A 41 9.66 5.26 -0.41
CA HIS A 41 9.72 4.69 -1.78
C HIS A 41 11.11 4.18 -2.20
N ASN A 42 11.72 3.34 -1.36
CA ASN A 42 13.08 2.85 -1.59
C ASN A 42 13.18 1.72 -2.63
N LEU A 43 12.07 1.09 -3.06
CA LEU A 43 12.10 0.01 -4.04
C LEU A 43 12.63 0.47 -5.39
N GLY A 44 12.18 1.61 -5.88
CA GLY A 44 12.66 2.19 -7.13
C GLY A 44 14.16 2.44 -7.11
N ASP A 45 14.68 2.99 -6.04
CA ASP A 45 16.11 3.26 -5.86
C ASP A 45 16.93 1.97 -5.85
N ILE A 46 16.48 0.94 -5.14
CA ILE A 46 17.19 -0.35 -5.04
C ILE A 46 17.30 -1.02 -6.41
N PHE A 47 16.24 -0.99 -7.22
CA PHE A 47 16.24 -1.60 -8.55
C PHE A 47 16.69 -0.66 -9.67
N GLY A 48 17.01 0.60 -9.36
CA GLY A 48 17.37 1.61 -10.36
C GLY A 48 16.26 1.87 -11.39
N LYS A 49 15.00 1.85 -10.94
CA LYS A 49 13.81 2.01 -11.77
C LYS A 49 12.89 3.10 -11.21
N GLU A 50 12.35 3.90 -12.10
CA GLU A 50 11.29 4.82 -11.76
C GLU A 50 9.96 4.05 -11.63
N LEU A 51 9.36 4.11 -10.46
CA LEU A 51 8.13 3.41 -10.10
C LEU A 51 7.02 4.41 -9.76
N ASN A 52 5.78 3.94 -9.79
CA ASN A 52 4.61 4.68 -9.34
C ASN A 52 3.55 3.72 -8.76
N TYR A 53 2.34 4.21 -8.54
CA TYR A 53 1.23 3.44 -7.97
C TYR A 53 0.70 2.32 -8.87
N LYS A 54 1.11 2.26 -10.14
CA LYS A 54 0.78 1.14 -11.04
C LYS A 54 1.90 0.11 -11.01
N LYS A 55 1.55 -1.16 -11.00
CA LYS A 55 2.55 -2.23 -11.06
C LYS A 55 3.32 -2.16 -12.38
N LYS A 56 4.63 -2.26 -12.31
CA LYS A 56 5.55 -2.23 -13.44
C LYS A 56 6.35 -3.53 -13.49
N LYS A 57 6.35 -4.17 -14.64
CA LYS A 57 7.19 -5.35 -14.87
C LYS A 57 8.65 -4.91 -14.99
N ILE A 58 9.51 -5.45 -14.16
CA ILE A 58 10.94 -5.12 -14.11
C ILE A 58 11.78 -6.20 -14.75
N GLU A 59 11.43 -7.45 -14.48
CA GLU A 59 12.10 -8.66 -14.93
C GLU A 59 11.08 -9.74 -15.31
N LYS A 60 11.59 -10.87 -15.79
CA LYS A 60 10.77 -12.05 -16.05
C LYS A 60 10.09 -12.48 -14.78
N ASN A 61 9.03 -12.48 -14.39
CA ASN A 61 8.35 -12.90 -13.14
C ASN A 61 8.42 -11.88 -11.99
N LEU A 62 8.94 -10.66 -12.21
CA LEU A 62 9.02 -9.65 -11.17
C LEU A 62 8.30 -8.36 -11.57
N TRP A 63 7.36 -7.93 -10.76
CA TRP A 63 6.66 -6.67 -10.83
C TRP A 63 6.90 -5.87 -9.56
N LEU A 64 7.05 -4.57 -9.70
CA LEU A 64 7.21 -3.64 -8.58
C LEU A 64 6.12 -2.57 -8.63
N GLN A 65 5.74 -2.08 -7.45
CA GLN A 65 4.77 -1.00 -7.28
C GLN A 65 5.13 -0.18 -6.05
N GLU A 66 5.03 1.14 -6.17
CA GLU A 66 5.11 2.05 -5.03
C GLU A 66 3.71 2.62 -4.76
N ALA A 67 3.14 2.25 -3.63
CA ALA A 67 1.79 2.64 -3.27
C ALA A 67 1.70 4.15 -3.02
N ASN A 68 0.70 4.80 -3.57
CA ASN A 68 0.40 6.19 -3.27
C ASN A 68 -0.67 6.25 -2.17
N LEU A 69 -0.23 6.36 -0.92
CA LEU A 69 -1.10 6.41 0.26
C LEU A 69 -2.02 7.63 0.24
N ASP A 70 -1.52 8.77 -0.21
CA ASP A 70 -2.30 10.00 -0.35
C ASP A 70 -3.48 9.80 -1.31
N ARG A 71 -3.22 9.17 -2.45
CA ARG A 71 -4.25 8.86 -3.43
C ARG A 71 -5.30 7.90 -2.87
N ALA A 72 -4.88 6.83 -2.20
CA ALA A 72 -5.78 5.87 -1.59
C ALA A 72 -6.63 6.52 -0.48
N ALA A 73 -6.02 7.36 0.35
CA ALA A 73 -6.72 8.12 1.39
C ALA A 73 -7.76 9.09 0.80
N GLN A 74 -7.39 9.82 -0.25
CA GLN A 74 -8.30 10.75 -0.94
C GLN A 74 -9.49 10.01 -1.56
N GLU A 75 -9.25 8.91 -2.24
CA GLU A 75 -10.30 8.11 -2.85
C GLU A 75 -11.28 7.56 -1.81
N TYR A 76 -10.74 7.05 -0.69
CA TYR A 76 -11.56 6.60 0.43
C TYR A 76 -12.43 7.71 1.01
N LEU A 77 -11.83 8.87 1.28
CA LEU A 77 -12.54 10.03 1.82
C LEU A 77 -13.63 10.52 0.85
N ARG A 78 -13.33 10.54 -0.45
CA ARG A 78 -14.28 10.94 -1.49
C ARG A 78 -15.49 10.00 -1.52
N GLN A 79 -15.27 8.69 -1.54
CA GLN A 79 -16.36 7.70 -1.57
C GLN A 79 -17.26 7.81 -0.33
N ASN A 80 -16.67 8.05 0.84
CA ASN A 80 -17.45 8.20 2.07
C ASN A 80 -18.14 9.57 2.18
N THR A 81 -17.59 10.61 1.55
CA THR A 81 -18.21 11.94 1.53
C THR A 81 -19.42 11.99 0.61
N ASP A 82 -19.39 11.30 -0.53
CA ASP A 82 -20.55 11.21 -1.41
C ASP A 82 -21.75 10.59 -0.68
N LEU A 83 -21.51 9.59 0.17
CA LEU A 83 -22.52 9.02 1.06
C LEU A 83 -23.00 10.02 2.11
N LEU A 84 -22.09 10.78 2.73
CA LEU A 84 -22.42 11.80 3.72
C LEU A 84 -23.16 12.98 3.08
N THR A 85 -22.80 13.38 1.86
CA THR A 85 -23.43 14.48 1.12
C THR A 85 -24.87 14.13 0.70
N GLN A 86 -25.14 12.87 0.40
CA GLN A 86 -26.49 12.37 0.15
C GLN A 86 -27.36 12.41 1.40
N VAL A 87 -26.77 12.16 2.57
CA VAL A 87 -27.48 12.21 3.86
C VAL A 87 -27.63 13.63 4.39
N TYR A 88 -26.67 14.51 4.13
CA TYR A 88 -26.62 15.90 4.61
C TYR A 88 -26.64 16.91 3.46
N SER A 89 -27.72 16.93 2.67
CA SER A 89 -27.92 17.90 1.58
C SER A 89 -27.92 19.37 2.02
N TYR A 90 -27.75 19.66 3.30
CA TYR A 90 -27.77 21.00 3.89
C TYR A 90 -26.40 21.66 4.15
N THR A 91 -25.29 20.95 3.95
CA THR A 91 -23.94 21.50 4.27
C THR A 91 -23.15 21.94 3.06
N ARG A 92 -23.76 22.61 2.09
CA ARG A 92 -23.07 23.27 0.96
C ARG A 92 -22.11 24.42 1.36
N ALA A 93 -22.04 24.77 2.63
CA ALA A 93 -21.25 25.92 3.13
C ALA A 93 -19.87 25.52 3.70
N PHE A 94 -19.53 24.25 3.79
CA PHE A 94 -18.21 23.82 4.27
C PHE A 94 -17.27 23.58 3.10
N ASN A 95 -16.07 24.17 3.19
CA ASN A 95 -14.98 24.00 2.24
C ASN A 95 -14.42 22.56 2.39
N LEU A 96 -15.07 21.59 1.71
CA LEU A 96 -14.75 20.16 1.78
C LEU A 96 -13.27 19.89 1.47
N ASP A 97 -12.68 20.66 0.55
CA ASP A 97 -11.26 20.51 0.19
C ASP A 97 -10.32 20.80 1.36
N MET A 98 -10.67 21.81 2.19
CA MET A 98 -9.87 22.13 3.39
C MET A 98 -10.04 21.06 4.46
N TYR A 99 -11.25 20.54 4.62
CA TYR A 99 -11.54 19.43 5.54
C TYR A 99 -10.79 18.16 5.14
N PHE A 100 -10.76 17.82 3.85
CA PHE A 100 -9.98 16.70 3.33
C PHE A 100 -8.48 16.87 3.54
N LYS A 101 -7.94 18.07 3.35
CA LYS A 101 -6.53 18.34 3.63
C LYS A 101 -6.16 18.10 5.09
N VAL A 102 -7.03 18.47 6.02
CA VAL A 102 -6.81 18.23 7.46
C VAL A 102 -6.94 16.73 7.79
N LEU A 103 -7.99 16.07 7.30
CA LEU A 103 -8.22 14.65 7.55
C LEU A 103 -7.12 13.77 6.98
N ARG A 104 -6.57 14.11 5.82
CA ARG A 104 -5.51 13.35 5.17
C ARG A 104 -4.27 13.17 6.04
N HIS A 105 -3.96 14.18 6.87
CA HIS A 105 -2.83 14.14 7.80
C HIS A 105 -3.23 13.69 9.22
N SER A 106 -4.46 13.24 9.39
CA SER A 106 -4.91 12.74 10.70
C SER A 106 -4.29 11.39 11.00
N PRO A 107 -3.89 11.13 12.26
CA PRO A 107 -3.42 9.81 12.66
C PRO A 107 -4.45 8.72 12.32
N GLY A 108 -3.98 7.62 11.75
CA GLY A 108 -4.83 6.49 11.37
C GLY A 108 -5.28 6.49 9.91
N VAL A 109 -5.27 7.61 9.20
CA VAL A 109 -5.68 7.66 7.78
C VAL A 109 -4.64 6.98 6.89
N GLU A 110 -3.35 7.19 7.14
CA GLU A 110 -2.28 6.51 6.41
C GLU A 110 -2.31 5.00 6.64
N GLU A 111 -2.54 4.58 7.89
CA GLU A 111 -2.71 3.17 8.24
C GLU A 111 -3.90 2.57 7.50
N TYR A 112 -5.01 3.28 7.47
CA TYR A 112 -6.20 2.81 6.78
C TYR A 112 -5.98 2.74 5.25
N ALA A 113 -5.33 3.75 4.66
CA ALA A 113 -4.95 3.74 3.25
C ALA A 113 -4.05 2.55 2.90
N SER A 114 -3.08 2.23 3.77
CA SER A 114 -2.23 1.05 3.62
C SER A 114 -3.03 -0.26 3.64
N LEU A 115 -4.03 -0.36 4.53
CA LEU A 115 -4.93 -1.53 4.58
C LEU A 115 -5.77 -1.67 3.31
N LEU A 116 -6.28 -0.57 2.76
CA LEU A 116 -7.05 -0.60 1.51
C LEU A 116 -6.19 -1.09 0.33
N ILE A 117 -4.97 -0.59 0.21
CA ILE A 117 -4.03 -1.02 -0.84
C ILE A 117 -3.70 -2.50 -0.69
N LEU A 118 -3.48 -2.96 0.54
CA LEU A 118 -3.21 -4.36 0.84
C LEU A 118 -4.41 -5.24 0.45
N GLU A 119 -5.61 -4.87 0.85
CA GLU A 119 -6.84 -5.59 0.51
C GLU A 119 -7.05 -5.65 -1.01
N GLU A 120 -6.86 -4.52 -1.69
CA GLU A 120 -6.97 -4.43 -3.15
C GLU A 120 -5.96 -5.35 -3.85
N ALA A 121 -4.70 -5.35 -3.41
CA ALA A 121 -3.66 -6.21 -3.96
C ALA A 121 -3.99 -7.70 -3.75
N LEU A 122 -4.40 -8.09 -2.55
CA LEU A 122 -4.78 -9.48 -2.25
C LEU A 122 -6.00 -9.96 -3.04
N ARG A 123 -6.92 -9.06 -3.35
CA ARG A 123 -8.14 -9.36 -4.10
C ARG A 123 -7.89 -9.45 -5.62
N ASN A 124 -7.07 -8.55 -6.15
CA ASN A 124 -6.96 -8.36 -7.60
C ASN A 124 -5.78 -9.10 -8.22
N GLU A 125 -4.71 -9.36 -7.45
CA GLU A 125 -3.47 -9.95 -7.96
C GLU A 125 -3.43 -11.48 -7.83
N THR A 126 -4.53 -12.13 -8.18
CA THR A 126 -4.72 -13.59 -8.03
C THR A 126 -3.83 -14.45 -8.93
N ASP A 127 -3.24 -13.86 -9.97
CA ASP A 127 -2.30 -14.49 -10.89
C ASP A 127 -0.85 -14.50 -10.37
N MET A 128 -0.57 -13.85 -9.24
CA MET A 128 0.73 -13.84 -8.57
C MET A 128 0.88 -15.06 -7.66
N ASP A 129 2.08 -15.65 -7.63
CA ASP A 129 2.43 -16.68 -6.66
C ASP A 129 2.75 -16.07 -5.29
N TYR A 130 3.42 -14.92 -5.30
CA TYR A 130 3.79 -14.17 -4.11
C TYR A 130 3.50 -12.67 -4.25
N ILE A 131 3.03 -12.06 -3.16
CA ILE A 131 3.03 -10.61 -2.98
C ILE A 131 3.94 -10.30 -1.79
N VAL A 132 4.94 -9.45 -2.01
CA VAL A 132 5.90 -9.00 -1.00
C VAL A 132 5.56 -7.57 -0.62
N PHE A 133 5.23 -7.33 0.64
CA PHE A 133 4.92 -5.99 1.16
C PHE A 133 6.10 -5.45 1.96
N ASP A 134 6.63 -4.32 1.53
CA ASP A 134 7.57 -3.48 2.29
C ASP A 134 6.75 -2.44 3.06
N THR A 135 6.61 -2.64 4.37
CA THR A 135 5.71 -1.85 5.20
C THR A 135 6.39 -0.63 5.81
N PRO A 136 5.64 0.45 6.13
CA PRO A 136 6.21 1.59 6.83
C PRO A 136 6.69 1.21 8.23
N PRO A 137 7.59 2.02 8.84
CA PRO A 137 8.21 1.72 10.14
C PRO A 137 7.25 1.85 11.34
N THR A 138 5.97 1.92 11.13
CA THR A 138 4.94 2.12 12.15
C THR A 138 4.34 0.79 12.64
N GLY A 139 3.62 0.83 13.78
CA GLY A 139 2.93 -0.33 14.37
C GLY A 139 1.76 -0.90 13.56
N LEU A 140 1.57 -0.44 12.32
CA LEU A 140 0.54 -0.90 11.39
C LEU A 140 0.54 -2.42 11.23
N THR A 141 1.71 -3.02 11.17
CA THR A 141 1.86 -4.44 10.94
C THR A 141 1.27 -5.31 12.05
N LEU A 142 1.39 -4.86 13.29
CA LEU A 142 0.78 -5.58 14.42
C LEU A 142 -0.75 -5.52 14.35
N ARG A 143 -1.31 -4.43 13.84
CA ARG A 143 -2.77 -4.30 13.65
C ARG A 143 -3.27 -5.14 12.48
N ILE A 144 -2.51 -5.23 11.39
CA ILE A 144 -2.86 -6.10 10.25
C ILE A 144 -2.88 -7.57 10.66
N LEU A 145 -1.89 -7.99 11.46
CA LEU A 145 -1.80 -9.37 11.96
C LEU A 145 -2.83 -9.68 13.05
N ALA A 146 -3.38 -8.66 13.70
CA ALA A 146 -4.44 -8.78 14.72
C ALA A 146 -5.85 -8.80 14.13
N LEU A 147 -6.03 -8.56 12.83
CA LEU A 147 -7.32 -8.70 12.18
C LEU A 147 -7.70 -10.19 12.18
N PRO A 148 -8.93 -10.55 12.59
CA PRO A 148 -9.39 -11.93 12.48
C PRO A 148 -9.31 -12.34 11.02
N ASN A 149 -8.89 -13.59 10.78
CA ASN A 149 -8.73 -14.19 9.46
C ASN A 149 -9.87 -13.74 8.53
N ILE A 150 -9.55 -12.87 7.58
CA ILE A 150 -10.41 -12.57 6.46
C ILE A 150 -10.24 -13.76 5.52
N SER A 151 -10.97 -14.79 5.82
CA SER A 151 -11.14 -15.94 4.93
C SER A 151 -12.20 -15.59 3.88
#